data_c94f863beff773c4caaad1fa795795cb
#
_entry.id   c94f863beff773c4caaad1fa795795cb
#
_cell.length_a   1.000
_cell.length_b   1.000
_cell.length_c   1.000
_cell.angle_alpha   90.00
_cell.angle_beta   90.00
_cell.angle_gamma   90.00
#
_symmetry.space_group_name_H-M   'P 1'
#
loop_
_entity.id
_entity.type
_entity.pdbx_description
1 polymer ?
#
loop_
_entity_poly.entity_id
_entity_poly.type
_entity_poly.pdbx_seq_one_letter_code
_entity_poly.pdbx_strand_id
1 'polypeptide(L)'
;ALPIYCININVTPLSDILMDILQTPVSPELLPPVGETISQQTEEIVGPYELHDFVLFYTLRYGFMPHKIFRLACLALGDKYKKETIKHWMTVFYRRFFAQQFKRSCLPDGPAVGSVSLSPRGGWLMPSDVKSSIWLEDVEAISVES
;
A
#
# COMPACT_ATOMS: atom_id res chain seq x y z
N ALA A 1 13.53 0.00 2.81
CA ALA A 1 14.34 -0.51 3.94
C ALA A 1 15.80 -0.05 3.85
N LEU A 2 16.52 -0.35 2.75
CA LEU A 2 17.93 0.04 2.62
C LEU A 2 18.17 1.56 2.67
N PRO A 3 17.39 2.42 1.95
CA PRO A 3 17.53 3.87 2.06
C PRO A 3 17.42 4.37 3.49
N ILE A 4 16.40 3.94 4.23
CA ILE A 4 16.18 4.35 5.63
C ILE A 4 17.33 3.89 6.52
N TYR A 5 17.87 2.69 6.29
CA TYR A 5 19.02 2.19 7.01
C TYR A 5 20.27 3.07 6.77
N CYS A 6 20.57 3.41 5.53
CA CYS A 6 21.71 4.29 5.19
C CYS A 6 21.56 5.69 5.77
N ILE A 7 20.34 6.24 5.83
CA ILE A 7 20.05 7.53 6.46
C ILE A 7 20.36 7.45 7.97
N ASN A 8 19.89 6.40 8.63
CA ASN A 8 20.07 6.24 10.08
C ASN A 8 21.53 6.05 10.52
N ILE A 9 22.41 5.57 9.64
CA ILE A 9 23.84 5.42 9.93
C ILE A 9 24.69 6.61 9.47
N ASN A 10 24.04 7.72 9.08
CA ASN A 10 24.70 8.97 8.68
C ASN A 10 25.80 8.82 7.62
N VAL A 11 25.56 7.99 6.59
CA VAL A 11 26.45 7.86 5.44
C VAL A 11 26.18 9.01 4.47
N THR A 12 26.77 10.17 4.72
CA THR A 12 26.74 11.31 3.81
C THR A 12 27.84 11.16 2.74
N PRO A 13 27.63 11.48 1.49
CA PRO A 13 26.48 12.13 0.83
C PRO A 13 25.35 11.19 0.40
N LEU A 14 25.49 9.88 0.59
CA LEU A 14 24.50 8.89 0.17
C LEU A 14 23.13 9.13 0.84
N SER A 15 23.14 9.56 2.11
CA SER A 15 21.91 9.89 2.85
C SER A 15 21.07 10.95 2.13
N ASP A 16 21.69 12.01 1.64
CA ASP A 16 21.00 13.13 0.99
C ASP A 16 20.38 12.71 -0.35
N ILE A 17 21.11 11.91 -1.13
CA ILE A 17 20.61 11.34 -2.39
C ILE A 17 19.42 10.42 -2.14
N LEU A 18 19.50 9.58 -1.10
CA LEU A 18 18.42 8.65 -0.76
C LEU A 18 17.19 9.38 -0.22
N MET A 19 17.37 10.49 0.51
CA MET A 19 16.26 11.34 0.94
C MET A 19 15.57 12.00 -0.24
N ASP A 20 16.32 12.52 -1.20
CA ASP A 20 15.77 13.10 -2.43
C ASP A 20 14.93 12.08 -3.22
N ILE A 21 15.44 10.85 -3.38
CA ILE A 21 14.68 9.75 -4.00
C ILE A 21 13.40 9.43 -3.26
N LEU A 22 13.43 9.38 -1.91
CA LEU A 22 12.26 9.11 -1.09
C LEU A 22 11.21 10.23 -1.13
N GLN A 23 11.63 11.47 -1.32
CA GLN A 23 10.77 12.65 -1.41
C GLN A 23 10.21 12.84 -2.83
N THR A 24 10.78 12.19 -3.84
CA THR A 24 10.30 12.29 -5.21
C THR A 24 8.88 11.71 -5.32
N PRO A 25 7.89 12.50 -5.75
CA PRO A 25 6.52 12.02 -5.91
C PRO A 25 6.44 10.88 -6.93
N VAL A 26 5.76 9.81 -6.56
CA VAL A 26 5.49 8.69 -7.48
C VAL A 26 4.34 9.07 -8.40
N SER A 27 4.57 9.06 -9.70
CA SER A 27 3.57 9.35 -10.73
C SER A 27 3.45 8.22 -11.75
N PRO A 28 2.31 8.07 -12.44
CA PRO A 28 2.19 7.15 -13.55
C PRO A 28 3.09 7.60 -14.71
N GLU A 29 4.07 6.79 -15.11
CA GLU A 29 5.01 7.09 -16.20
C GLU A 29 4.33 7.25 -17.58
N LEU A 30 3.09 6.75 -17.72
CA LEU A 30 2.35 6.72 -18.99
C LEU A 30 1.52 7.97 -19.25
N LEU A 31 1.42 8.90 -18.31
CA LEU A 31 0.71 10.16 -18.52
C LEU A 31 1.69 11.24 -18.98
N PRO A 32 1.44 11.91 -20.13
CA PRO A 32 2.26 13.01 -20.57
C PRO A 32 2.25 14.13 -19.52
N PRO A 33 3.40 14.71 -19.17
CA PRO A 33 3.43 15.87 -18.29
C PRO A 33 2.73 17.04 -18.95
N VAL A 34 1.93 17.78 -18.22
CA VAL A 34 1.34 19.04 -18.67
C VAL A 34 2.29 20.15 -18.23
N GLY A 35 3.20 20.56 -19.14
CA GLY A 35 4.28 21.50 -18.84
C GLY A 35 5.40 20.82 -18.03
N GLU A 36 5.93 21.53 -17.02
CA GLU A 36 6.96 20.99 -16.12
C GLU A 36 6.39 20.29 -14.88
N THR A 37 5.05 20.24 -14.74
CA THR A 37 4.39 19.66 -13.58
C THR A 37 3.84 18.27 -13.88
N ILE A 38 4.01 17.35 -12.93
CA ILE A 38 3.39 16.03 -12.96
C ILE A 38 1.88 16.21 -12.80
N SER A 39 1.11 15.86 -13.84
CA SER A 39 -0.34 16.12 -13.90
C SER A 39 -1.17 15.28 -12.94
N GLN A 40 -0.63 14.16 -12.43
CA GLN A 40 -1.34 13.28 -11.53
C GLN A 40 -0.37 12.54 -10.60
N GLN A 41 -0.64 12.60 -9.29
CA GLN A 41 0.09 11.80 -8.30
C GLN A 41 -0.63 10.47 -8.08
N THR A 42 0.13 9.41 -7.90
CA THR A 42 -0.44 8.06 -7.66
C THR A 42 -1.28 8.03 -6.38
N GLU A 43 -0.89 8.77 -5.34
CA GLU A 43 -1.65 8.86 -4.09
C GLU A 43 -3.03 9.50 -4.24
N GLU A 44 -3.27 10.32 -5.26
CA GLU A 44 -4.62 10.85 -5.55
C GLU A 44 -5.59 9.76 -5.99
N ILE A 45 -5.07 8.71 -6.62
CA ILE A 45 -5.88 7.60 -7.15
C ILE A 45 -6.00 6.46 -6.15
N VAL A 46 -4.91 6.12 -5.48
CA VAL A 46 -4.86 4.94 -4.60
C VAL A 46 -5.02 5.30 -3.14
N GLY A 47 -4.80 6.57 -2.76
CA GLY A 47 -4.79 7.06 -1.39
C GLY A 47 -3.41 7.06 -0.74
N PRO A 48 -3.33 7.53 0.50
CA PRO A 48 -2.08 7.65 1.23
C PRO A 48 -1.36 6.29 1.35
N TYR A 49 -0.10 6.25 0.95
CA TYR A 49 0.71 5.03 1.03
C TYR A 49 0.82 4.47 2.45
N GLU A 50 0.84 5.34 3.46
CA GLU A 50 0.87 4.94 4.86
C GLU A 50 -0.32 4.03 5.24
N LEU A 51 -1.53 4.37 4.77
CA LEU A 51 -2.72 3.53 4.98
C LEU A 51 -2.63 2.21 4.21
N HIS A 52 -2.11 2.25 2.98
CA HIS A 52 -1.90 1.05 2.18
C HIS A 52 -0.89 0.11 2.81
N ASP A 53 0.23 0.62 3.25
CA ASP A 53 1.28 -0.16 3.91
C ASP A 53 0.77 -0.79 5.20
N PHE A 54 0.00 -0.03 5.98
CA PHE A 54 -0.62 -0.54 7.20
C PHE A 54 -1.56 -1.72 6.91
N VAL A 55 -2.49 -1.54 5.97
CA VAL A 55 -3.44 -2.60 5.60
C VAL A 55 -2.73 -3.81 5.01
N LEU A 56 -1.78 -3.58 4.11
CA LEU A 56 -0.98 -4.62 3.48
C LEU A 56 -0.21 -5.45 4.50
N PHE A 57 0.46 -4.79 5.45
CA PHE A 57 1.25 -5.45 6.49
C PHE A 57 0.40 -6.40 7.33
N TYR A 58 -0.73 -5.94 7.85
CA TYR A 58 -1.59 -6.76 8.69
C TYR A 58 -2.33 -7.85 7.92
N THR A 59 -2.67 -7.59 6.65
CA THR A 59 -3.27 -8.60 5.78
C THR A 59 -2.28 -9.72 5.47
N LEU A 60 -1.07 -9.39 5.05
CA LEU A 60 -0.09 -10.39 4.61
C LEU A 60 0.62 -11.08 5.78
N ARG A 61 1.02 -10.31 6.78
CA ARG A 61 1.84 -10.84 7.88
C ARG A 61 1.03 -11.62 8.90
N TYR A 62 -0.19 -11.19 9.16
CA TYR A 62 -1.03 -11.74 10.23
C TYR A 62 -2.33 -12.36 9.74
N GLY A 63 -2.71 -12.19 8.48
CA GLY A 63 -3.97 -12.69 7.94
C GLY A 63 -5.20 -12.06 8.61
N PHE A 64 -5.08 -10.83 9.12
CA PHE A 64 -6.21 -10.19 9.79
C PHE A 64 -7.29 -9.80 8.80
N MET A 65 -8.54 -9.98 9.22
CA MET A 65 -9.71 -9.53 8.49
C MET A 65 -9.84 -7.99 8.54
N PRO A 66 -10.50 -7.38 7.54
CA PRO A 66 -10.60 -5.93 7.42
C PRO A 66 -11.14 -5.22 8.67
N HIS A 67 -12.19 -5.74 9.31
CA HIS A 67 -12.76 -5.14 10.53
C HIS A 67 -11.73 -5.00 11.65
N LYS A 68 -10.84 -5.99 11.81
CA LYS A 68 -9.78 -5.94 12.81
C LYS A 68 -8.70 -4.94 12.42
N ILE A 69 -8.31 -4.90 11.14
CA ILE A 69 -7.33 -3.94 10.63
C ILE A 69 -7.87 -2.50 10.76
N PHE A 70 -9.15 -2.28 10.46
CA PHE A 70 -9.80 -0.99 10.65
C PHE A 70 -9.69 -0.48 12.09
N ARG A 71 -9.99 -1.33 13.08
CA ARG A 71 -9.87 -0.96 14.49
C ARG A 71 -8.44 -0.59 14.87
N LEU A 72 -7.45 -1.37 14.39
CA LEU A 72 -6.03 -1.07 14.62
C LEU A 72 -5.60 0.23 13.93
N ALA A 73 -6.08 0.47 12.70
CA ALA A 73 -5.80 1.72 11.98
C ALA A 73 -6.40 2.94 12.67
N CYS A 74 -7.62 2.83 13.19
CA CYS A 74 -8.23 3.92 13.98
C CYS A 74 -7.43 4.23 15.27
N LEU A 75 -6.84 3.21 15.91
CA LEU A 75 -6.02 3.41 17.09
C LEU A 75 -4.64 4.01 16.75
N ALA A 76 -4.03 3.58 15.66
CA ALA A 76 -2.67 3.97 15.29
C ALA A 76 -2.60 5.27 14.49
N LEU A 77 -3.62 5.56 13.69
CA LEU A 77 -3.63 6.65 12.70
C LEU A 77 -4.86 7.58 12.84
N GLY A 78 -5.65 7.40 13.91
CA GLY A 78 -6.88 8.18 14.14
C GLY A 78 -6.65 9.67 14.36
N ASP A 79 -5.46 10.07 14.82
CA ASP A 79 -5.06 11.47 14.94
C ASP A 79 -4.86 12.14 13.56
N LYS A 80 -4.51 11.35 12.55
CA LYS A 80 -4.18 11.81 11.20
C LYS A 80 -5.33 11.64 10.22
N TYR A 81 -6.11 10.57 10.34
CA TYR A 81 -7.18 10.21 9.40
C TYR A 81 -8.49 9.95 10.12
N LYS A 82 -9.58 10.50 9.57
CA LYS A 82 -10.94 10.21 10.04
C LYS A 82 -11.30 8.75 9.75
N LYS A 83 -12.19 8.17 10.56
CA LYS A 83 -12.67 6.78 10.40
C LYS A 83 -13.25 6.52 9.00
N GLU A 84 -14.01 7.47 8.46
CA GLU A 84 -14.59 7.40 7.12
C GLU A 84 -13.50 7.32 6.04
N THR A 85 -12.43 8.11 6.20
CA THR A 85 -11.28 8.12 5.29
C THR A 85 -10.55 6.78 5.32
N ILE A 86 -10.31 6.24 6.51
CA ILE A 86 -9.68 4.92 6.68
C ILE A 86 -10.54 3.84 6.01
N LYS A 87 -11.85 3.80 6.28
CA LYS A 87 -12.79 2.84 5.66
C LYS A 87 -12.80 2.97 4.13
N HIS A 88 -12.85 4.18 3.61
CA HIS A 88 -12.84 4.45 2.17
C HIS A 88 -11.59 3.85 1.52
N TRP A 89 -10.39 4.18 2.02
CA TRP A 89 -9.15 3.70 1.43
C TRP A 89 -8.91 2.21 1.63
N MET A 90 -9.42 1.60 2.70
CA MET A 90 -9.46 0.15 2.85
C MET A 90 -10.31 -0.52 1.76
N THR A 91 -11.47 0.06 1.43
CA THR A 91 -12.32 -0.43 0.33
C THR A 91 -11.57 -0.37 -1.00
N VAL A 92 -10.91 0.77 -1.29
CA VAL A 92 -10.10 0.94 -2.50
C VAL A 92 -8.96 -0.07 -2.52
N PHE A 93 -8.25 -0.24 -1.39
CA PHE A 93 -7.16 -1.19 -1.26
C PHE A 93 -7.61 -2.62 -1.60
N TYR A 94 -8.61 -3.18 -0.93
CA TYR A 94 -9.03 -4.57 -1.14
C TYR A 94 -9.55 -4.79 -2.56
N ARG A 95 -10.34 -3.86 -3.10
CA ARG A 95 -10.79 -3.94 -4.50
C ARG A 95 -9.63 -4.04 -5.47
N ARG A 96 -8.65 -3.14 -5.34
CA ARG A 96 -7.48 -3.10 -6.23
C ARG A 96 -6.51 -4.24 -5.98
N PHE A 97 -6.25 -4.59 -4.73
CA PHE A 97 -5.32 -5.65 -4.35
C PHE A 97 -5.67 -6.97 -5.03
N PHE A 98 -6.93 -7.38 -4.98
CA PHE A 98 -7.38 -8.61 -5.62
C PHE A 98 -7.51 -8.46 -7.14
N ALA A 99 -8.12 -7.40 -7.64
CA ALA A 99 -8.29 -7.17 -9.08
C ALA A 99 -6.96 -7.05 -9.84
N GLN A 100 -5.87 -6.66 -9.18
CA GLN A 100 -4.55 -6.53 -9.79
C GLN A 100 -3.64 -7.74 -9.56
N GLN A 101 -4.16 -8.86 -9.07
CA GLN A 101 -3.36 -10.07 -8.85
C GLN A 101 -2.69 -10.57 -10.13
N PHE A 102 -3.35 -10.49 -11.27
CA PHE A 102 -2.78 -10.89 -12.56
C PHE A 102 -1.48 -10.13 -12.89
N LYS A 103 -1.36 -8.86 -12.49
CA LYS A 103 -0.12 -8.07 -12.68
C LYS A 103 1.02 -8.62 -11.84
N ARG A 104 0.75 -9.05 -10.61
CA ARG A 104 1.76 -9.66 -9.74
C ARG A 104 2.23 -11.01 -10.27
N SER A 105 1.33 -11.75 -10.94
CA SER A 105 1.68 -13.02 -11.59
C SER A 105 2.69 -12.85 -12.73
N CYS A 106 2.78 -11.66 -13.31
CA CYS A 106 3.70 -11.31 -14.41
C CYS A 106 4.99 -10.61 -13.94
N LEU A 107 5.18 -10.41 -12.63
CA LEU A 107 6.37 -9.75 -12.10
C LEU A 107 7.63 -10.61 -12.36
N PRO A 108 8.76 -9.99 -12.73
CA PRO A 108 10.04 -10.67 -12.82
C PRO A 108 10.52 -11.09 -11.42
N ASP A 109 11.51 -11.98 -11.38
CA ASP A 109 12.18 -12.36 -10.15
C ASP A 109 12.90 -11.16 -9.56
N GLY A 110 12.82 -11.01 -8.25
CA GLY A 110 13.45 -9.90 -7.53
C GLY A 110 13.60 -10.21 -6.04
N PRO A 111 14.38 -9.40 -5.32
CA PRO A 111 14.59 -9.58 -3.89
C PRO A 111 13.29 -9.33 -3.12
N ALA A 112 13.04 -10.14 -2.09
CA ALA A 112 11.99 -9.90 -1.13
C ALA A 112 12.40 -8.79 -0.16
N VAL A 113 11.59 -7.74 -0.05
CA VAL A 113 11.87 -6.61 0.87
C VAL A 113 11.33 -6.90 2.27
N GLY A 114 10.24 -7.64 2.37
CA GLY A 114 9.61 -8.03 3.63
C GLY A 114 9.71 -9.52 3.91
N SER A 115 9.10 -9.95 5.00
CA SER A 115 9.04 -11.36 5.40
C SER A 115 8.05 -12.19 4.56
N VAL A 116 7.18 -11.54 3.80
CA VAL A 116 6.24 -12.17 2.86
C VAL A 116 6.38 -11.47 1.51
N SER A 117 6.73 -12.22 0.48
CA SER A 117 6.78 -11.71 -0.89
C SER A 117 5.39 -11.69 -1.50
N LEU A 118 5.09 -10.66 -2.28
CA LEU A 118 3.87 -10.59 -3.10
C LEU A 118 4.00 -11.38 -4.41
N SER A 119 5.19 -11.91 -4.70
CA SER A 119 5.41 -12.78 -5.86
C SER A 119 4.72 -14.13 -5.65
N PRO A 120 3.94 -14.62 -6.63
CA PRO A 120 3.32 -15.94 -6.55
C PRO A 120 4.33 -17.09 -6.63
N ARG A 121 5.60 -16.81 -6.97
CA ARG A 121 6.65 -17.83 -7.08
C ARG A 121 7.26 -18.26 -5.75
N GLY A 122 7.04 -17.52 -4.68
CA GLY A 122 7.68 -17.86 -3.40
C GLY A 122 7.04 -17.25 -2.17
N GLY A 123 5.90 -16.60 -2.30
CA GLY A 123 5.27 -15.91 -1.16
C GLY A 123 3.76 -16.01 -1.19
N TRP A 124 3.10 -15.12 -1.89
CA TRP A 124 1.64 -15.01 -1.89
C TRP A 124 1.02 -15.83 -3.03
N LEU A 125 0.72 -17.10 -2.73
CA LEU A 125 0.07 -18.00 -3.69
C LEU A 125 -1.43 -17.69 -3.77
N MET A 126 -1.84 -17.01 -4.83
CA MET A 126 -3.23 -16.62 -5.06
C MET A 126 -3.57 -16.70 -6.54
N PRO A 127 -4.76 -17.23 -6.93
CA PRO A 127 -5.22 -17.23 -8.32
C PRO A 127 -5.32 -15.81 -8.89
N SER A 128 -5.08 -15.67 -10.18
CA SER A 128 -5.14 -14.37 -10.87
C SER A 128 -6.57 -13.80 -10.96
N ASP A 129 -7.57 -14.64 -10.84
CA ASP A 129 -9.01 -14.33 -10.94
C ASP A 129 -9.74 -14.34 -9.60
N VAL A 130 -8.99 -14.28 -8.48
CA VAL A 130 -9.57 -14.26 -7.14
C VAL A 130 -10.52 -13.07 -6.95
N LYS A 131 -11.64 -13.32 -6.28
CA LYS A 131 -12.65 -12.31 -5.98
C LYS A 131 -12.40 -11.69 -4.61
N SER A 132 -12.67 -10.40 -4.51
CA SER A 132 -12.53 -9.61 -3.27
C SER A 132 -13.77 -9.59 -2.39
N SER A 133 -14.86 -10.28 -2.77
CA SER A 133 -16.19 -10.15 -2.13
C SER A 133 -16.16 -10.29 -0.62
N ILE A 134 -15.52 -11.34 -0.09
CA ILE A 134 -15.46 -11.60 1.36
C ILE A 134 -14.83 -10.43 2.13
N TRP A 135 -13.74 -9.86 1.61
CA TRP A 135 -13.07 -8.70 2.23
C TRP A 135 -13.88 -7.41 2.11
N LEU A 136 -14.52 -7.19 0.97
CA LEU A 136 -15.36 -6.01 0.75
C LEU A 136 -16.64 -6.05 1.60
N GLU A 137 -17.29 -7.20 1.72
CA GLU A 137 -18.43 -7.41 2.61
C GLU A 137 -18.06 -7.12 4.08
N ASP A 138 -16.88 -7.59 4.52
CA ASP A 138 -16.38 -7.31 5.87
C ASP A 138 -16.10 -5.81 6.09
N VAL A 139 -15.53 -5.11 5.09
CA VAL A 139 -15.35 -3.65 5.15
C VAL A 139 -16.69 -2.91 5.17
N GLU A 140 -17.66 -3.32 4.36
CA GLU A 140 -18.98 -2.71 4.29
C GLU A 140 -19.73 -2.83 5.63
N ALA A 141 -19.59 -3.96 6.29
CA ALA A 141 -20.20 -4.23 7.61
C ALA A 141 -19.62 -3.38 8.75
N ILE A 142 -18.49 -2.68 8.54
CA ILE A 142 -17.91 -1.80 9.56
C ILE A 142 -18.82 -0.59 9.80
N SER A 143 -19.32 -0.45 11.03
CA SER A 143 -20.00 0.78 11.46
C SER A 143 -18.96 1.86 11.77
N VAL A 144 -19.17 3.05 11.23
CA VAL A 144 -18.30 4.22 11.43
C VAL A 144 -18.88 5.18 12.48
N GLU A 145 -20.12 4.89 12.93
CA GLU A 145 -20.83 5.71 13.91
C GLU A 145 -20.19 5.58 15.30
N SER A 146 -19.92 6.72 15.90
CA SER A 146 -19.47 7.10 17.26
C SER A 146 -18.00 7.38 17.43
#